data_f3a713cf8681b395eda7a053c5295149
#
_entry.id   f3a713cf8681b395eda7a053c5295149
#
_cell.length_a   1.000
_cell.length_b   1.000
_cell.length_c   1.000
_cell.angle_alpha   90.00
_cell.angle_beta   90.00
_cell.angle_gamma   90.00
#
_symmetry.space_group_name_H-M   'P 1'
#
loop_
_entity.id
_entity.type
_entity.pdbx_description
1 polymer ?
#
loop_
_entity_poly.entity_id
_entity_poly.type
_entity_poly.pdbx_seq_one_letter_code
_entity_poly.pdbx_strand_id
1 'polypeptide(L)'
;LSTLSLAAAESGSAAEARAMLDKTIAAMKADKAAALSQIAKGENGFKDRDLYPFCGGADGKFTAHPTLTGQSMKDLKTKDGDPIGSKLYAQAKEGAVAEVGYLWPKPGSSEPAKKVSLVTKIGDQVCAVGYYQ
;
A
#
# COMPACT_ATOMS: atom_id res chain seq x y z
N LEU A 1 26.16 -28.96 13.40
CA LEU A 1 26.10 -27.53 13.15
C LEU A 1 24.95 -27.22 12.22
N SER A 2 23.82 -26.84 12.81
CA SER A 2 22.70 -26.33 12.04
C SER A 2 23.03 -24.91 11.59
N THR A 3 23.33 -24.76 10.31
CA THR A 3 23.30 -23.45 9.69
C THR A 3 21.84 -22.99 9.67
N LEU A 4 21.51 -22.02 10.51
CA LEU A 4 20.28 -21.28 10.39
C LEU A 4 20.32 -20.53 9.06
N SER A 5 19.70 -21.10 8.04
CA SER A 5 19.41 -20.39 6.83
C SER A 5 18.42 -19.27 7.20
N LEU A 6 18.90 -18.04 7.23
CA LEU A 6 18.02 -16.87 7.29
C LEU A 6 17.39 -16.70 5.91
N ALA A 7 16.44 -17.57 5.58
CA ALA A 7 15.56 -17.31 4.46
C ALA A 7 14.79 -16.01 4.77
N ALA A 8 14.78 -15.05 3.85
CA ALA A 8 13.93 -13.87 3.97
C ALA A 8 12.50 -14.35 4.25
N ALA A 9 11.82 -13.74 5.22
CA ALA A 9 10.43 -14.04 5.49
C ALA A 9 9.61 -13.86 4.21
N GLU A 10 8.64 -14.75 3.97
CA GLU A 10 7.74 -14.67 2.80
C GLU A 10 6.85 -13.42 2.84
N SER A 11 6.58 -12.92 4.02
CA SER A 11 5.75 -11.74 4.27
C SER A 11 6.62 -10.57 4.75
N GLY A 12 6.30 -9.37 4.30
CA GLY A 12 6.88 -8.14 4.83
C GLY A 12 6.37 -7.83 6.24
N SER A 13 7.23 -7.23 7.06
CA SER A 13 6.90 -6.80 8.42
C SER A 13 6.28 -5.40 8.44
N ALA A 14 5.72 -5.01 9.59
CA ALA A 14 5.25 -3.65 9.84
C ALA A 14 6.37 -2.63 9.64
N ALA A 15 7.57 -2.91 10.15
CA ALA A 15 8.73 -2.01 9.99
C ALA A 15 9.14 -1.86 8.52
N GLU A 16 9.11 -2.94 7.75
CA GLU A 16 9.42 -2.92 6.32
C GLU A 16 8.34 -2.16 5.53
N ALA A 17 7.06 -2.31 5.90
CA ALA A 17 5.97 -1.55 5.29
C ALA A 17 6.15 -0.05 5.56
N ARG A 18 6.52 0.33 6.77
CA ARG A 18 6.79 1.74 7.10
C ARG A 18 7.97 2.29 6.31
N ALA A 19 9.05 1.53 6.17
CA ALA A 19 10.21 1.94 5.37
C ALA A 19 9.82 2.14 3.90
N MET A 20 8.98 1.27 3.35
CA MET A 20 8.47 1.41 1.98
C MET A 20 7.56 2.64 1.83
N LEU A 21 6.73 2.93 2.83
CA LEU A 21 5.92 4.15 2.82
C LEU A 21 6.79 5.41 2.87
N ASP A 22 7.82 5.45 3.71
CA ASP A 22 8.76 6.56 3.77
C ASP A 22 9.47 6.79 2.43
N LYS A 23 9.87 5.70 1.76
CA LYS A 23 10.43 5.75 0.41
C LYS A 23 9.42 6.30 -0.60
N THR A 24 8.17 5.90 -0.50
CA THR A 24 7.08 6.38 -1.35
C THR A 24 6.87 7.88 -1.18
N ILE A 25 6.85 8.37 0.06
CA ILE A 25 6.71 9.80 0.35
C ILE A 25 7.84 10.59 -0.30
N ALA A 26 9.09 10.16 -0.13
CA ALA A 26 10.24 10.82 -0.73
C ALA A 26 10.18 10.83 -2.26
N ALA A 27 9.84 9.70 -2.88
CA ALA A 27 9.74 9.58 -4.32
C ALA A 27 8.62 10.47 -4.89
N MET A 28 7.46 10.49 -4.22
CA MET A 28 6.32 11.33 -4.64
C MET A 28 6.64 12.81 -4.58
N LYS A 29 7.39 13.24 -3.57
CA LYS A 29 7.83 14.63 -3.44
C LYS A 29 8.88 15.01 -4.47
N ALA A 30 9.75 14.08 -4.85
CA ALA A 30 10.82 14.32 -5.83
C ALA A 30 10.28 14.39 -7.26
N ASP A 31 9.44 13.41 -7.66
CA ASP A 31 8.84 13.32 -8.99
C ASP A 31 7.59 12.45 -8.92
N LYS A 32 6.44 13.06 -8.75
CA LYS A 32 5.16 12.37 -8.58
C LYS A 32 4.85 11.45 -9.76
N ALA A 33 4.99 11.92 -10.98
CA ALA A 33 4.64 11.14 -12.17
C ALA A 33 5.52 9.89 -12.30
N ALA A 34 6.83 10.03 -12.10
CA ALA A 34 7.77 8.90 -12.14
C ALA A 34 7.48 7.90 -11.01
N ALA A 35 7.21 8.39 -9.79
CA ALA A 35 6.91 7.55 -8.65
C ALA A 35 5.63 6.73 -8.88
N LEU A 36 4.55 7.35 -9.34
CA LEU A 36 3.29 6.65 -9.63
C LEU A 36 3.47 5.57 -10.70
N SER A 37 4.24 5.85 -11.75
CA SER A 37 4.54 4.86 -12.79
C SER A 37 5.32 3.67 -12.24
N GLN A 38 6.34 3.91 -11.41
CA GLN A 38 7.16 2.85 -10.79
C GLN A 38 6.33 2.00 -9.82
N ILE A 39 5.45 2.62 -9.04
CA ILE A 39 4.54 1.92 -8.12
C ILE A 39 3.62 0.98 -8.91
N ALA A 40 2.98 1.48 -9.96
CA ALA A 40 2.06 0.68 -10.77
C ALA A 40 2.75 -0.52 -11.42
N LYS A 41 4.02 -0.37 -11.81
CA LYS A 41 4.81 -1.42 -12.46
C LYS A 41 5.58 -2.31 -11.48
N GLY A 42 5.62 -1.97 -10.19
CA GLY A 42 6.42 -2.68 -9.20
C GLY A 42 7.92 -2.53 -9.39
N GLU A 43 8.36 -1.42 -9.97
CA GLU A 43 9.76 -1.12 -10.25
C GLU A 43 10.41 -0.35 -9.10
N ASN A 44 11.74 -0.23 -9.13
CA ASN A 44 12.54 0.56 -8.18
C ASN A 44 12.29 0.17 -6.71
N GLY A 45 12.09 -1.12 -6.44
CA GLY A 45 11.86 -1.62 -5.08
C GLY A 45 10.46 -1.36 -4.54
N PHE A 46 9.50 -0.91 -5.36
CA PHE A 46 8.10 -0.73 -4.95
C PHE A 46 7.29 -2.02 -5.00
N LYS A 47 7.94 -3.14 -5.01
CA LYS A 47 7.37 -4.46 -4.78
C LYS A 47 8.40 -5.30 -4.07
N ASP A 48 8.07 -5.78 -2.88
CA ASP A 48 8.93 -6.66 -2.09
C ASP A 48 8.06 -7.71 -1.43
N ARG A 49 8.11 -8.94 -1.96
CA ARG A 49 7.27 -10.05 -1.49
C ARG A 49 5.78 -9.68 -1.57
N ASP A 50 5.09 -9.52 -0.44
CA ASP A 50 3.69 -9.09 -0.38
C ASP A 50 3.51 -7.59 -0.09
N LEU A 51 4.63 -6.83 0.01
CA LEU A 51 4.59 -5.38 0.21
C LEU A 51 4.56 -4.66 -1.13
N TYR A 52 3.67 -3.70 -1.25
CA TYR A 52 3.61 -2.76 -2.36
C TYR A 52 2.90 -1.48 -1.90
N PRO A 53 3.31 -0.30 -2.40
CA PRO A 53 2.53 0.90 -2.17
C PRO A 53 1.37 1.00 -3.14
N PHE A 54 0.38 1.79 -2.77
CA PHE A 54 -0.67 2.23 -3.68
C PHE A 54 -1.08 3.64 -3.34
N CYS A 55 -1.56 4.37 -4.33
CA CYS A 55 -1.98 5.76 -4.17
C CYS A 55 -3.32 6.00 -4.87
N GLY A 56 -4.08 6.96 -4.33
CA GLY A 56 -5.30 7.45 -4.93
C GLY A 56 -5.30 8.97 -5.00
N GLY A 57 -5.98 9.50 -6.00
CA GLY A 57 -6.05 10.94 -6.26
C GLY A 57 -7.21 11.64 -5.59
N ALA A 58 -7.31 12.94 -5.78
CA ALA A 58 -8.39 13.77 -5.26
C ALA A 58 -9.76 13.37 -5.84
N ASP A 59 -9.78 12.76 -7.02
CA ASP A 59 -10.98 12.26 -7.67
C ASP A 59 -11.48 10.91 -7.11
N GLY A 60 -10.76 10.33 -6.16
CA GLY A 60 -11.10 9.05 -5.55
C GLY A 60 -10.66 7.81 -6.34
N LYS A 61 -9.93 7.98 -7.44
CA LYS A 61 -9.44 6.86 -8.24
C LYS A 61 -8.02 6.49 -7.88
N PHE A 62 -7.67 5.19 -8.01
CA PHE A 62 -6.28 4.76 -7.90
C PHE A 62 -5.45 5.46 -8.98
N THR A 63 -4.43 6.18 -8.54
CA THR A 63 -3.41 6.77 -9.42
C THR A 63 -2.27 5.79 -9.67
N ALA A 64 -2.03 4.89 -8.72
CA ALA A 64 -1.08 3.78 -8.87
C ALA A 64 -1.46 2.61 -7.95
N HIS A 65 -1.54 1.44 -8.52
CA HIS A 65 -1.77 0.17 -7.83
C HIS A 65 -1.27 -0.96 -8.74
N PRO A 66 -0.78 -2.08 -8.21
CA PRO A 66 -0.31 -3.19 -9.07
C PRO A 66 -1.34 -3.70 -10.08
N THR A 67 -2.64 -3.63 -9.75
CA THR A 67 -3.71 -4.19 -10.61
C THR A 67 -4.94 -3.30 -10.75
N LEU A 68 -5.11 -2.25 -9.93
CA LEU A 68 -6.35 -1.48 -9.85
C LEU A 68 -6.24 -0.04 -10.34
N THR A 69 -5.12 0.36 -10.93
CA THR A 69 -4.92 1.73 -11.43
C THR A 69 -6.10 2.17 -12.31
N GLY A 70 -6.65 3.35 -12.04
CA GLY A 70 -7.79 3.91 -12.76
C GLY A 70 -9.16 3.54 -12.19
N GLN A 71 -9.24 2.52 -11.33
CA GLN A 71 -10.49 2.13 -10.68
C GLN A 71 -10.75 3.00 -9.44
N SER A 72 -12.00 3.02 -8.96
CA SER A 72 -12.35 3.78 -7.76
C SER A 72 -11.67 3.19 -6.52
N MET A 73 -10.81 3.98 -5.88
CA MET A 73 -10.23 3.64 -4.59
C MET A 73 -11.17 4.03 -3.45
N LYS A 74 -11.83 5.19 -3.57
CA LYS A 74 -12.69 5.73 -2.51
C LYS A 74 -13.89 4.82 -2.23
N ASP A 75 -14.43 4.17 -3.26
CA ASP A 75 -15.59 3.28 -3.13
C ASP A 75 -15.21 1.82 -2.88
N LEU A 76 -13.92 1.54 -2.71
CA LEU A 76 -13.43 0.18 -2.53
C LEU A 76 -13.96 -0.45 -1.25
N LYS A 77 -14.53 -1.65 -1.40
CA LYS A 77 -15.01 -2.47 -0.29
C LYS A 77 -14.32 -3.81 -0.30
N THR A 78 -14.14 -4.39 0.88
CA THR A 78 -13.73 -5.79 1.00
C THR A 78 -14.87 -6.72 0.62
N LYS A 79 -14.61 -8.02 0.46
CA LYS A 79 -15.65 -9.01 0.16
C LYS A 79 -16.73 -9.06 1.24
N ASP A 80 -16.39 -8.77 2.50
CA ASP A 80 -17.32 -8.72 3.61
C ASP A 80 -18.03 -7.36 3.77
N GLY A 81 -17.81 -6.43 2.83
CA GLY A 81 -18.52 -5.15 2.78
C GLY A 81 -17.88 -4.02 3.59
N ASP A 82 -16.67 -4.21 4.12
CA ASP A 82 -15.95 -3.14 4.83
C ASP A 82 -15.56 -2.02 3.84
N PRO A 83 -16.00 -0.76 4.04
CA PRO A 83 -15.71 0.35 3.13
C PRO A 83 -14.29 0.89 3.33
N ILE A 84 -13.28 0.09 3.04
CA ILE A 84 -11.88 0.42 3.30
C ILE A 84 -11.39 1.64 2.52
N GLY A 85 -11.89 1.85 1.31
CA GLY A 85 -11.51 3.02 0.52
C GLY A 85 -11.86 4.33 1.22
N SER A 86 -13.09 4.45 1.71
CA SER A 86 -13.53 5.61 2.51
C SER A 86 -12.70 5.79 3.77
N LYS A 87 -12.37 4.70 4.45
CA LYS A 87 -11.56 4.74 5.69
C LYS A 87 -10.15 5.24 5.41
N LEU A 88 -9.53 4.77 4.32
CA LEU A 88 -8.18 5.21 3.93
C LEU A 88 -8.16 6.71 3.64
N TYR A 89 -9.13 7.19 2.84
CA TYR A 89 -9.22 8.62 2.53
C TYR A 89 -9.48 9.47 3.78
N ALA A 90 -10.34 9.01 4.69
CA ALA A 90 -10.68 9.73 5.91
C ALA A 90 -9.51 9.81 6.89
N GLN A 91 -8.68 8.77 6.97
CA GLN A 91 -7.55 8.69 7.89
C GLN A 91 -6.28 9.34 7.37
N ALA A 92 -6.15 9.55 6.07
CA ALA A 92 -4.95 10.10 5.45
C ALA A 92 -4.75 11.58 5.82
N LYS A 93 -3.60 11.89 6.41
CA LYS A 93 -3.23 13.26 6.80
C LYS A 93 -1.78 13.55 6.43
N GLU A 94 -1.51 14.77 5.98
CA GLU A 94 -0.14 15.24 5.74
C GLU A 94 0.68 15.16 7.04
N GLY A 95 1.90 14.64 6.93
CA GLY A 95 2.85 14.62 8.04
C GLY A 95 2.52 13.62 9.16
N ALA A 96 1.51 12.77 8.99
CA ALA A 96 1.12 11.75 9.94
C ALA A 96 0.83 10.43 9.22
N VAL A 97 1.04 9.32 9.90
CA VAL A 97 0.74 7.97 9.38
C VAL A 97 -0.31 7.34 10.28
N ALA A 98 -1.42 6.93 9.68
CA ALA A 98 -2.49 6.20 10.38
C ALA A 98 -2.47 4.73 9.98
N GLU A 99 -3.06 3.88 10.82
CA GLU A 99 -3.20 2.45 10.56
C GLU A 99 -4.67 2.12 10.29
N VAL A 100 -4.93 1.37 9.21
CA VAL A 100 -6.26 0.88 8.86
C VAL A 100 -6.20 -0.62 8.65
N GLY A 101 -6.91 -1.38 9.49
CA GLY A 101 -6.95 -2.84 9.42
C GLY A 101 -8.16 -3.33 8.64
N TYR A 102 -7.98 -4.35 7.80
CA TYR A 102 -9.04 -4.95 6.99
C TYR A 102 -8.62 -6.31 6.44
N LEU A 103 -9.56 -6.99 5.80
CA LEU A 103 -9.31 -8.26 5.12
C LEU A 103 -9.03 -8.00 3.65
N TRP A 104 -7.92 -8.53 3.14
CA TRP A 104 -7.54 -8.38 1.73
C TRP A 104 -6.71 -9.57 1.28
N PRO A 105 -6.94 -10.12 0.09
CA PRO A 105 -6.14 -11.24 -0.39
C PRO A 105 -4.67 -10.85 -0.59
N LYS A 106 -3.75 -11.72 -0.21
CA LYS A 106 -2.34 -11.58 -0.56
C LYS A 106 -2.16 -11.67 -2.07
N PRO A 107 -1.12 -11.04 -2.64
CA PRO A 107 -0.81 -11.19 -4.07
C PRO A 107 -0.78 -12.67 -4.47
N GLY A 108 -1.49 -13.00 -5.56
CA GLY A 108 -1.59 -14.37 -6.06
C GLY A 108 -2.57 -15.28 -5.33
N SER A 109 -3.28 -14.79 -4.32
CA SER A 109 -4.29 -15.55 -3.57
C SER A 109 -5.67 -14.91 -3.72
N SER A 110 -6.73 -15.70 -3.60
CA SER A 110 -8.11 -15.22 -3.52
C SER A 110 -8.66 -15.25 -2.09
N GLU A 111 -7.91 -15.84 -1.14
CA GLU A 111 -8.33 -15.98 0.25
C GLU A 111 -8.12 -14.66 1.01
N PRO A 112 -9.14 -14.13 1.70
CA PRO A 112 -8.99 -12.95 2.54
C PRO A 112 -7.99 -13.22 3.67
N ALA A 113 -7.09 -12.25 3.90
CA ALA A 113 -6.10 -12.31 4.97
C ALA A 113 -6.10 -10.98 5.72
N LYS A 114 -5.77 -11.02 7.01
CA LYS A 114 -5.68 -9.81 7.83
C LYS A 114 -4.54 -8.93 7.34
N LYS A 115 -4.86 -7.72 6.95
CA LYS A 115 -3.94 -6.70 6.46
C LYS A 115 -4.08 -5.43 7.27
N VAL A 116 -2.96 -4.75 7.51
CA VAL A 116 -2.94 -3.39 8.06
C VAL A 116 -2.25 -2.49 7.04
N SER A 117 -2.92 -1.44 6.61
CA SER A 117 -2.32 -0.42 5.74
C SER A 117 -1.91 0.79 6.56
N LEU A 118 -0.66 1.20 6.36
CA LEU A 118 -0.12 2.45 6.86
C LEU A 118 -0.43 3.52 5.80
N VAL A 119 -1.22 4.52 6.16
CA VAL A 119 -1.75 5.49 5.20
C VAL A 119 -1.35 6.91 5.58
N THR A 120 -1.02 7.70 4.58
CA THR A 120 -0.70 9.12 4.72
C THR A 120 -1.22 9.90 3.52
N LYS A 121 -1.15 11.22 3.61
CA LYS A 121 -1.46 12.12 2.50
C LYS A 121 -0.20 12.83 2.04
N ILE A 122 -0.02 12.92 0.73
CA ILE A 122 1.12 13.58 0.09
C ILE A 122 0.54 14.49 -0.98
N GLY A 123 0.36 15.80 -0.66
CA GLY A 123 -0.31 16.73 -1.54
C GLY A 123 -1.75 16.31 -1.83
N ASP A 124 -2.09 16.06 -3.08
CA ASP A 124 -3.41 15.62 -3.51
C ASP A 124 -3.56 14.07 -3.54
N GLN A 125 -2.54 13.36 -3.06
CA GLN A 125 -2.52 11.89 -3.10
C GLN A 125 -2.69 11.27 -1.71
N VAL A 126 -3.50 10.24 -1.63
CA VAL A 126 -3.59 9.33 -0.49
C VAL A 126 -2.74 8.11 -0.84
N CYS A 127 -1.67 7.86 -0.10
CA CYS A 127 -0.78 6.74 -0.34
C CYS A 127 -0.69 5.82 0.87
N ALA A 128 -0.56 4.53 0.63
CA ALA A 128 -0.49 3.53 1.68
C ALA A 128 0.42 2.37 1.31
N VAL A 129 0.94 1.69 2.32
CA VAL A 129 1.60 0.39 2.21
C VAL A 129 1.01 -0.51 3.28
N GLY A 130 0.55 -1.68 2.90
CA GLY A 130 -0.03 -2.64 3.83
C GLY A 130 0.88 -3.83 4.07
N TYR A 131 0.82 -4.36 5.30
CA TYR A 131 1.47 -5.62 5.67
C TYR A 131 0.42 -6.60 6.19
N TYR A 132 0.68 -7.88 6.01
CA TYR A 132 -0.23 -8.95 6.48
C TYR A 132 0.21 -9.42 7.86
N GLN A 133 -0.77 -9.63 8.70
CA GLN A 133 -0.56 -10.12 10.08
C GLN A 133 -0.44 -11.64 10.15
#